data_eb8043ca62c4e3605b56789facbf29f1
#
_entry.id   eb8043ca62c4e3605b56789facbf29f1
#
_cell.length_a   1.000
_cell.length_b   1.000
_cell.length_c   1.000
_cell.angle_alpha   90.00
_cell.angle_beta   90.00
_cell.angle_gamma   90.00
#
_symmetry.space_group_name_H-M   'P 1'
#
loop_
_entity.id
_entity.type
_entity.pdbx_description
1 polymer ?
#
loop_
_entity_poly.entity_id
_entity_poly.type
_entity_poly.pdbx_seq_one_letter_code
_entity_poly.pdbx_strand_id
1 'polypeptide(L)'
;MHISETDIDLSIPLIKKNKVSHDILIANSGKTPLVISKLQVFNSSVGVSLKKTVLSPDGMTKLKVTIRKRDVGNKKHHLRILMITNDPLRPKVEINIKR
;
A
#
# COMPACT_ATOMS: atom_id res chain seq x y z
N MET A 1 -0.44 9.38 12.08
CA MET A 1 -0.89 8.23 11.24
C MET A 1 -0.17 6.97 11.63
N HIS A 2 -0.91 5.90 11.74
CA HIS A 2 -0.34 4.58 11.98
C HIS A 2 -0.60 3.70 10.75
N ILE A 3 0.42 3.01 10.28
CA ILE A 3 0.31 2.06 9.17
C ILE A 3 0.88 0.72 9.63
N SER A 4 0.15 -0.36 9.37
CA SER A 4 0.51 -1.68 9.93
C SER A 4 1.83 -2.21 9.40
N GLU A 5 2.15 -1.90 8.15
CA GLU A 5 3.40 -2.35 7.53
C GLU A 5 3.70 -1.52 6.29
N THR A 6 4.99 -1.35 5.99
CA THR A 6 5.44 -0.64 4.80
C THR A 6 6.33 -1.52 3.92
N ASP A 7 6.73 -2.68 4.43
CA ASP A 7 7.51 -3.66 3.67
C ASP A 7 6.73 -4.98 3.64
N ILE A 8 6.42 -5.44 2.44
CA ILE A 8 5.61 -6.64 2.23
C ILE A 8 6.41 -7.61 1.38
N ASP A 9 6.50 -8.87 1.83
CA ASP A 9 7.13 -9.94 1.05
C ASP A 9 6.05 -10.89 0.57
N LEU A 10 5.78 -10.88 -0.73
CA LEU A 10 4.82 -11.75 -1.38
C LEU A 10 5.48 -12.79 -2.28
N SER A 11 6.80 -12.98 -2.14
CA SER A 11 7.55 -13.90 -3.00
C SER A 11 7.06 -15.34 -2.87
N ILE A 12 6.76 -15.82 -1.67
CA ILE A 12 6.30 -17.19 -1.44
C ILE A 12 4.86 -17.41 -1.94
N PRO A 13 3.88 -16.57 -1.59
CA PRO A 13 2.53 -16.73 -2.13
C PRO A 13 2.45 -16.66 -3.65
N LEU A 14 3.27 -15.82 -4.28
CA LEU A 14 3.27 -15.67 -5.73
C LEU A 14 3.83 -16.87 -6.49
N ILE A 15 4.55 -17.75 -5.83
CA ILE A 15 5.02 -18.99 -6.44
C ILE A 15 3.83 -19.90 -6.74
N LYS A 16 2.82 -19.91 -5.87
CA LYS A 16 1.68 -20.83 -5.97
C LYS A 16 0.46 -20.22 -6.66
N LYS A 17 0.35 -18.89 -6.66
CA LYS A 17 -0.83 -18.19 -7.20
C LYS A 17 -0.43 -17.11 -8.17
N ASN A 18 -1.22 -16.92 -9.21
CA ASN A 18 -0.98 -15.88 -10.20
C ASN A 18 -1.39 -14.49 -9.71
N LYS A 19 -2.15 -14.43 -8.63
CA LYS A 19 -2.66 -13.18 -8.06
C LYS A 19 -2.73 -13.31 -6.55
N VAL A 20 -2.18 -12.33 -5.86
CA VAL A 20 -2.19 -12.27 -4.40
C VAL A 20 -2.69 -10.91 -3.95
N SER A 21 -3.57 -10.90 -2.96
CA SER A 21 -4.04 -9.67 -2.33
C SER A 21 -3.53 -9.59 -0.90
N HIS A 22 -3.20 -8.38 -0.48
CA HIS A 22 -2.71 -8.12 0.87
C HIS A 22 -3.33 -6.83 1.38
N ASP A 23 -3.80 -6.84 2.63
CA ASP A 23 -4.42 -5.68 3.25
C ASP A 23 -3.46 -5.00 4.21
N ILE A 24 -3.35 -3.68 4.06
CA ILE A 24 -2.57 -2.85 4.96
C ILE A 24 -3.55 -1.97 5.73
N LEU A 25 -3.44 -1.97 7.05
CA LEU A 25 -4.27 -1.14 7.91
C LEU A 25 -3.66 0.24 8.06
N ILE A 26 -4.49 1.26 7.86
CA ILE A 26 -4.11 2.66 8.05
C ILE A 26 -5.06 3.25 9.09
N ALA A 27 -4.51 3.86 10.12
CA ALA A 27 -5.28 4.47 11.19
C ALA A 27 -4.85 5.92 11.42
N ASN A 28 -5.82 6.76 11.74
CA ASN A 28 -5.55 8.14 12.13
C ASN A 28 -5.41 8.21 13.65
N SER A 29 -4.17 8.32 14.12
CA SER A 29 -3.87 8.47 15.54
C SER A 29 -3.78 9.93 15.97
N GLY A 30 -3.95 10.87 15.04
CA GLY A 30 -3.91 12.30 15.33
C GLY A 30 -5.24 12.85 15.80
N LYS A 31 -5.28 14.16 16.03
CA LYS A 31 -6.47 14.87 16.51
C LYS A 31 -7.25 15.56 15.38
N THR A 32 -6.68 15.63 14.19
CA THR A 32 -7.30 16.26 13.02
C THR A 32 -7.52 15.22 11.93
N PRO A 33 -8.42 15.46 10.97
CA PRO A 33 -8.66 14.52 9.90
C PRO A 33 -7.39 14.22 9.09
N LEU A 34 -7.19 12.95 8.79
CA LEU A 34 -6.10 12.50 7.92
C LEU A 34 -6.62 12.40 6.50
N VAL A 35 -5.97 13.09 5.58
CA VAL A 35 -6.34 13.06 4.16
C VAL A 35 -5.23 12.35 3.38
N ILE A 36 -5.62 11.32 2.64
CA ILE A 36 -4.74 10.63 1.72
C ILE A 36 -5.05 11.18 0.33
N SER A 37 -4.18 12.06 -0.15
CA SER A 37 -4.44 12.82 -1.38
C SER A 37 -4.01 12.11 -2.64
N LYS A 38 -3.08 11.17 -2.55
CA LYS A 38 -2.55 10.48 -3.72
C LYS A 38 -2.04 9.08 -3.38
N LEU A 39 -2.36 8.13 -4.25
CA LEU A 39 -1.73 6.80 -4.28
C LEU A 39 -1.17 6.61 -5.67
N GLN A 40 0.13 6.38 -5.77
CA GLN A 40 0.80 6.18 -7.05
C GLN A 40 1.46 4.81 -7.09
N VAL A 41 1.17 4.05 -8.14
CA VAL A 41 1.83 2.78 -8.43
C VAL A 41 2.72 2.95 -9.66
N PHE A 42 3.83 2.24 -9.68
CA PHE A 42 4.84 2.38 -10.73
C PHE A 42 4.92 1.15 -11.64
N ASN A 43 4.05 0.18 -11.42
CA ASN A 43 4.05 -1.06 -12.19
C ASN A 43 2.62 -1.52 -12.43
N SER A 44 2.31 -1.92 -13.66
CA SER A 44 0.97 -2.35 -14.04
C SER A 44 0.53 -3.67 -13.38
N SER A 45 1.46 -4.43 -12.81
CA SER A 45 1.12 -5.66 -12.09
C SER A 45 0.64 -5.40 -10.65
N VAL A 46 0.69 -4.14 -10.20
CA VAL A 46 0.24 -3.73 -8.87
C VAL A 46 -1.07 -2.97 -8.97
N GLY A 47 -2.09 -3.43 -8.26
CA GLY A 47 -3.35 -2.72 -8.11
C GLY A 47 -3.53 -2.29 -6.66
N VAL A 48 -4.10 -1.12 -6.44
CA VAL A 48 -4.42 -0.63 -5.10
C VAL A 48 -5.86 -0.18 -5.03
N SER A 49 -6.49 -0.39 -3.88
CA SER A 49 -7.85 0.05 -3.63
C SER A 49 -7.95 0.58 -2.20
N LEU A 50 -8.51 1.77 -2.05
CA LEU A 50 -8.69 2.43 -0.77
C LEU A 50 -10.12 2.94 -0.68
N LYS A 51 -10.88 2.45 0.29
CA LYS A 51 -12.30 2.80 0.43
C LYS A 51 -12.50 4.21 0.97
N LYS A 52 -11.65 4.65 1.87
CA LYS A 52 -11.74 5.97 2.48
C LYS A 52 -10.43 6.71 2.30
N THR A 53 -10.50 7.91 1.80
CA THR A 53 -9.34 8.78 1.64
C THR A 53 -9.25 9.85 2.72
N VAL A 54 -10.32 10.02 3.50
CA VAL A 54 -10.35 10.93 4.64
C VAL A 54 -10.73 10.14 5.88
N LEU A 55 -9.87 10.18 6.89
CA LEU A 55 -10.09 9.48 8.15
C LEU A 55 -10.26 10.48 9.28
N SER A 56 -11.38 10.40 9.99
CA SER A 56 -11.57 11.14 11.22
C SER A 56 -10.58 10.68 12.28
N PRO A 57 -10.35 11.46 13.36
CA PRO A 57 -9.55 10.95 14.47
C PRO A 57 -10.07 9.61 14.94
N ASP A 58 -9.16 8.68 15.20
CA ASP A 58 -9.43 7.27 15.54
C ASP A 58 -10.06 6.46 14.41
N GLY A 59 -10.22 7.05 13.22
CA GLY A 59 -10.71 6.33 12.05
C GLY A 59 -9.67 5.39 11.46
N MET A 60 -10.14 4.34 10.80
CA MET A 60 -9.30 3.32 10.17
C MET A 60 -9.81 3.00 8.77
N THR A 61 -8.88 2.61 7.90
CA THR A 61 -9.23 2.07 6.59
C THR A 61 -8.24 0.96 6.22
N LYS A 62 -8.60 0.19 5.22
CA LYS A 62 -7.72 -0.84 4.67
C LYS A 62 -7.29 -0.45 3.26
N LEU A 63 -5.99 -0.47 3.03
CA LEU A 63 -5.43 -0.37 1.69
C LEU A 63 -5.27 -1.79 1.15
N LYS A 64 -6.05 -2.14 0.16
CA LYS A 64 -5.95 -3.44 -0.49
C LYS A 64 -4.92 -3.36 -1.61
N VAL A 65 -3.88 -4.17 -1.51
CA VAL A 65 -2.84 -4.28 -2.52
C VAL A 65 -3.01 -5.61 -3.22
N THR A 66 -3.12 -5.56 -4.54
CA THR A 66 -3.24 -6.76 -5.37
C THR A 66 -2.03 -6.84 -6.29
N ILE A 67 -1.32 -7.95 -6.24
CA ILE A 67 -0.15 -8.19 -7.07
C ILE A 67 -0.44 -9.34 -8.01
N ARG A 68 -0.21 -9.13 -9.30
CA ARG A 68 -0.31 -10.18 -10.31
C ARG A 68 1.08 -10.69 -10.64
N LYS A 69 1.22 -12.01 -10.70
CA LYS A 69 2.43 -12.65 -11.21
C LYS A 69 2.42 -12.54 -12.72
N ARG A 70 2.71 -11.38 -13.23
CA ARG A 70 2.85 -11.18 -14.66
C ARG A 70 4.31 -11.23 -15.00
N ASP A 71 4.62 -11.88 -16.11
CA ASP A 71 5.76 -11.72 -16.93
C ASP A 71 6.73 -10.69 -16.48
N VAL A 72 7.37 -10.99 -15.43
CA VAL A 72 8.34 -10.11 -14.92
C VAL A 72 9.66 -10.40 -15.52
N GLY A 73 9.65 -11.29 -16.46
CA GLY A 73 10.88 -11.82 -16.97
C GLY A 73 11.72 -12.32 -15.81
N ASN A 74 13.00 -12.31 -15.95
CA ASN A 74 13.93 -12.79 -14.92
C ASN A 74 14.37 -11.67 -13.98
N LYS A 75 13.66 -10.54 -13.97
CA LYS A 75 14.07 -9.40 -13.15
C LYS A 75 13.33 -9.38 -11.84
N LYS A 76 14.06 -9.46 -10.75
CA LYS A 76 13.55 -9.22 -9.41
C LYS A 76 13.36 -7.72 -9.26
N HIS A 77 12.15 -7.25 -9.43
CA HIS A 77 11.83 -5.84 -9.21
C HIS A 77 11.19 -5.66 -7.84
N HIS A 78 11.66 -4.67 -7.13
CA HIS A 78 10.95 -4.15 -5.98
C HIS A 78 9.83 -3.29 -6.49
N LEU A 79 8.61 -3.66 -6.16
CA LEU A 79 7.44 -2.86 -6.46
C LEU A 79 7.24 -1.85 -5.35
N ARG A 80 6.87 -0.64 -5.71
CA ARG A 80 6.65 0.44 -4.75
C ARG A 80 5.30 1.09 -4.96
N ILE A 81 4.70 1.49 -3.84
CA ILE A 81 3.50 2.31 -3.82
C ILE A 81 3.85 3.56 -3.06
N LEU A 82 3.54 4.71 -3.63
CA LEU A 82 3.75 5.99 -2.99
C LEU A 82 2.41 6.56 -2.54
N MET A 83 2.32 6.88 -1.25
CA MET A 83 1.13 7.47 -0.65
C MET A 83 1.46 8.86 -0.15
N ILE A 84 0.66 9.85 -0.57
CA ILE A 84 0.80 11.25 -0.13
C ILE A 84 -0.33 11.55 0.83
N THR A 85 0.01 12.10 1.99
CA THR A 85 -0.93 12.43 3.06
C THR A 85 -0.72 13.86 3.54
N ASN A 86 -1.65 14.34 4.37
CA ASN A 86 -1.52 15.63 5.04
C ASN A 86 -0.89 15.52 6.43
N ASP A 87 -0.40 14.34 6.82
CA ASP A 87 0.27 14.16 8.10
C ASP A 87 1.63 14.87 8.08
N PRO A 88 1.86 15.87 8.93
CA PRO A 88 3.12 16.62 8.91
C PRO A 88 4.34 15.79 9.29
N LEU A 89 4.15 14.67 9.99
CA LEU A 89 5.24 13.77 10.36
C LEU A 89 5.53 12.73 9.26
N ARG A 90 4.52 12.39 8.47
CA ARG A 90 4.65 11.41 7.39
C ARG A 90 3.88 11.85 6.16
N PRO A 91 4.28 12.96 5.53
CA PRO A 91 3.56 13.47 4.35
C PRO A 91 3.69 12.55 3.14
N LYS A 92 4.71 11.70 3.15
CA LYS A 92 5.01 10.79 2.06
C LYS A 92 5.36 9.43 2.65
N VAL A 93 4.61 8.41 2.26
CA VAL A 93 4.85 7.04 2.69
C VAL A 93 5.15 6.18 1.49
N GLU A 94 6.27 5.46 1.55
CA GLU A 94 6.66 4.51 0.53
C GLU A 94 6.40 3.10 1.04
N ILE A 95 5.61 2.34 0.28
CA ILE A 95 5.31 0.94 0.60
C ILE A 95 6.08 0.09 -0.38
N ASN A 96 6.94 -0.77 0.13
CA ASN A 96 7.80 -1.64 -0.66
C ASN A 96 7.24 -3.05 -0.69
N ILE A 97 7.18 -3.63 -1.88
CA ILE A 97 6.67 -4.97 -2.08
C ILE A 97 7.75 -5.81 -2.72
N LYS A 98 8.09 -6.89 -2.05
CA LYS A 98 9.03 -7.89 -2.57
C LYS A 98 8.24 -9.05 -3.16
N ARG A 99 8.61 -9.46 -4.34
CA ARG A 99 8.00 -10.59 -5.02
C ARG A 99 8.99 -11.61 -5.55
#